data_cc162816816746f994ab193d07087952
#
_entry.id   cc162816816746f994ab193d07087952
#
_cell.length_a   1.000
_cell.length_b   1.000
_cell.length_c   1.000
_cell.angle_alpha   90.00
_cell.angle_beta   90.00
_cell.angle_gamma   90.00
#
_symmetry.space_group_name_H-M   'P 1'
#
loop_
_entity.id
_entity.type
_entity.pdbx_description
1 polymer ?
#
loop_
_entity_poly.entity_id
_entity_poly.type
_entity_poly.pdbx_seq_one_letter_code
_entity_poly.pdbx_strand_id
1 'polypeptide(L)'
;EGIRGDIAFAQSCLETGNFTFRGSAVTLEQNNFCGMGVTSNGIKGNSFATPQLGIRAQIQHLKAYASTAALQQACVDDRFRYVQRGCAPYVEWLGIPENPNGRGWAGGAGYGAKILRILTAILQM
;
A
#
# COMPACT_ATOMS: atom_id res chain seq x y z
N GLU A 1 7.17 -10.39 7.67
CA GLU A 1 7.33 -9.00 8.15
C GLU A 1 6.36 -8.63 9.27
N GLY A 2 5.41 -9.47 9.59
CA GLY A 2 4.44 -9.20 10.65
C GLY A 2 3.27 -8.32 10.23
N ILE A 3 3.09 -8.09 8.96
CA ILE A 3 1.97 -7.32 8.40
C ILE A 3 0.86 -8.28 7.97
N ARG A 4 -0.39 -7.92 8.25
CA ARG A 4 -1.54 -8.75 7.85
C ARG A 4 -1.66 -8.79 6.33
N GLY A 5 -1.54 -10.01 5.80
CA GLY A 5 -1.62 -10.24 4.35
C GLY A 5 -3.00 -9.95 3.77
N ASP A 6 -4.07 -10.16 4.54
CA ASP A 6 -5.44 -9.87 4.09
C ASP A 6 -5.67 -8.36 3.89
N ILE A 7 -5.08 -7.52 4.75
CA ILE A 7 -5.13 -6.06 4.57
C ILE A 7 -4.33 -5.64 3.34
N ALA A 8 -3.15 -6.21 3.13
CA ALA A 8 -2.35 -5.92 1.93
C ALA A 8 -3.11 -6.33 0.67
N PHE A 9 -3.77 -7.48 0.68
CA PHE A 9 -4.59 -7.93 -0.45
C PHE A 9 -5.77 -7.00 -0.70
N ALA A 10 -6.48 -6.59 0.35
CA ALA A 10 -7.59 -5.65 0.22
C ALA A 10 -7.13 -4.31 -0.36
N GLN A 11 -5.97 -3.83 0.08
CA GLN A 11 -5.36 -2.62 -0.48
C GLN A 11 -5.07 -2.80 -1.98
N SER A 12 -4.50 -3.93 -2.36
CA SER A 12 -4.23 -4.22 -3.78
C SER A 12 -5.52 -4.24 -4.60
N CYS A 13 -6.59 -4.81 -4.09
CA CYS A 13 -7.90 -4.79 -4.77
C CYS A 13 -8.37 -3.36 -5.01
N LEU A 14 -8.23 -2.49 -4.01
CA LEU A 14 -8.61 -1.08 -4.14
C LEU A 14 -7.74 -0.36 -5.17
N GLU A 15 -6.42 -0.53 -5.08
CA GLU A 15 -5.45 0.20 -5.89
C GLU A 15 -5.45 -0.21 -7.35
N THR A 16 -5.81 -1.46 -7.64
CA THR A 16 -5.77 -2.02 -9.01
C THR A 16 -7.15 -2.23 -9.63
N GLY A 17 -8.21 -1.81 -8.96
CA GLY A 17 -9.57 -2.07 -9.43
C GLY A 17 -9.81 -3.57 -9.56
N ASN A 18 -9.57 -4.34 -8.50
CA ASN A 18 -9.68 -5.80 -8.47
C ASN A 18 -8.79 -6.48 -9.52
N PHE A 19 -7.55 -5.97 -9.66
CA PHE A 19 -6.53 -6.49 -10.57
C PHE A 19 -6.89 -6.34 -12.06
N THR A 20 -7.84 -5.46 -12.39
CA THR A 20 -8.11 -5.09 -13.79
C THR A 20 -7.16 -4.01 -14.29
N PHE A 21 -6.56 -3.24 -13.39
CA PHE A 21 -5.70 -2.09 -13.67
C PHE A 21 -6.39 -0.99 -14.48
N ARG A 22 -7.73 -1.00 -14.53
CA ARG A 22 -8.50 0.04 -15.20
C ARG A 22 -8.41 1.34 -14.41
N GLY A 23 -8.05 2.42 -15.11
CA GLY A 23 -7.89 3.73 -14.48
C GLY A 23 -6.70 3.82 -13.54
N SER A 24 -5.88 2.79 -13.45
CA SER A 24 -4.66 2.79 -12.64
C SER A 24 -3.51 3.43 -13.40
N ALA A 25 -2.64 4.13 -12.67
CA ALA A 25 -1.41 4.69 -13.23
C ALA A 25 -0.35 3.60 -13.48
N VAL A 26 -0.50 2.42 -12.86
CA VAL A 26 0.39 1.28 -13.06
C VAL A 26 -0.28 0.24 -13.94
N THR A 27 0.53 -0.59 -14.60
CA THR A 27 0.06 -1.68 -15.46
C THR A 27 0.41 -3.03 -14.84
N LEU A 28 -0.21 -4.10 -15.35
CA LEU A 28 0.05 -5.46 -14.89
C LEU A 28 1.54 -5.83 -14.97
N GLU A 29 2.20 -5.39 -16.03
CA GLU A 29 3.61 -5.72 -16.31
C GLU A 29 4.57 -5.14 -15.28
N GLN A 30 4.16 -4.10 -14.55
CA GLN A 30 5.01 -3.47 -13.54
C GLN A 30 5.12 -4.28 -12.25
N ASN A 31 4.24 -5.26 -12.01
CA ASN A 31 4.19 -6.02 -10.76
C ASN A 31 4.05 -5.11 -9.53
N ASN A 32 3.37 -3.98 -9.70
CA ASN A 32 3.15 -2.97 -8.67
C ASN A 32 1.66 -2.97 -8.34
N PHE A 33 1.31 -3.57 -7.21
CA PHE A 33 -0.09 -3.81 -6.85
C PHE A 33 -0.66 -2.76 -5.89
N CYS A 34 0.07 -1.69 -5.65
CA CYS A 34 -0.34 -0.66 -4.67
C CYS A 34 -0.08 0.77 -5.14
N GLY A 35 0.23 0.98 -6.41
CA GLY A 35 0.49 2.31 -6.95
C GLY A 35 1.75 2.97 -6.42
N MET A 36 2.72 2.18 -5.95
CA MET A 36 3.94 2.71 -5.34
C MET A 36 4.70 3.59 -6.32
N GLY A 37 5.13 4.76 -5.85
CA GLY A 37 5.91 5.70 -6.66
C GLY A 37 5.09 6.55 -7.61
N VAL A 38 3.76 6.40 -7.64
CA VAL A 38 2.87 7.29 -8.38
C VAL A 38 2.64 8.53 -7.53
N THR A 39 3.45 9.57 -7.74
CA THR A 39 3.44 10.78 -6.92
C THR A 39 2.60 11.90 -7.51
N SER A 40 2.25 11.81 -8.79
CA SER A 40 1.39 12.78 -9.48
C SER A 40 0.88 12.19 -10.79
N ASN A 41 -0.06 12.88 -11.43
CA ASN A 41 -0.58 12.49 -12.73
C ASN A 41 0.54 12.39 -13.76
N GLY A 42 0.51 11.34 -14.57
CA GLY A 42 1.50 11.10 -15.62
C GLY A 42 2.79 10.43 -15.15
N ILE A 43 2.94 10.21 -13.84
CA ILE A 43 4.09 9.46 -13.30
C ILE A 43 3.73 7.98 -13.30
N LYS A 44 4.57 7.16 -13.94
CA LYS A 44 4.30 5.74 -14.16
C LYS A 44 4.36 4.90 -12.87
N GLY A 45 5.12 5.33 -11.88
CA GLY A 45 5.32 4.55 -10.66
C GLY A 45 6.42 3.50 -10.82
N ASN A 46 6.64 2.75 -9.73
CA ASN A 46 7.70 1.75 -9.66
C ASN A 46 7.35 0.50 -10.46
N SER A 47 8.37 -0.16 -10.98
CA SER A 47 8.26 -1.49 -11.61
C SER A 47 9.14 -2.47 -10.84
N PHE A 48 8.67 -3.71 -10.73
CA PHE A 48 9.39 -4.79 -10.06
C PHE A 48 9.58 -5.96 -11.02
N ALA A 49 10.71 -6.67 -10.87
CA ALA A 49 11.06 -7.74 -11.80
C ALA A 49 10.12 -8.95 -11.70
N THR A 50 9.54 -9.19 -10.51
CA THR A 50 8.62 -10.31 -10.27
C THR A 50 7.44 -9.87 -9.43
N PRO A 51 6.30 -10.60 -9.47
CA PRO A 51 5.19 -10.33 -8.55
C PRO A 51 5.60 -10.42 -7.08
N GLN A 52 6.48 -11.36 -6.72
CA GLN A 52 6.94 -11.55 -5.36
C GLN A 52 7.68 -10.32 -4.84
N LEU A 53 8.53 -9.71 -5.66
CA LEU A 53 9.24 -8.48 -5.28
C LEU A 53 8.28 -7.31 -5.12
N GLY A 54 7.29 -7.20 -5.99
CA GLY A 54 6.26 -6.16 -5.87
C GLY A 54 5.45 -6.30 -4.58
N ILE A 55 5.07 -7.52 -4.23
CA ILE A 55 4.35 -7.80 -2.99
C ILE A 55 5.24 -7.52 -1.78
N ARG A 56 6.51 -7.94 -1.81
CA ARG A 56 7.45 -7.64 -0.73
C ARG A 56 7.57 -6.13 -0.51
N ALA A 57 7.73 -5.37 -1.57
CA ALA A 57 7.83 -3.91 -1.47
C ALA A 57 6.57 -3.31 -0.84
N GLN A 58 5.39 -3.76 -1.23
CA GLN A 58 4.13 -3.31 -0.66
C GLN A 58 4.06 -3.61 0.84
N ILE A 59 4.38 -4.84 1.24
CA ILE A 59 4.37 -5.26 2.65
C ILE A 59 5.38 -4.44 3.46
N GLN A 60 6.57 -4.22 2.92
CA GLN A 60 7.59 -3.41 3.59
C GLN A 60 7.14 -1.96 3.76
N HIS A 61 6.47 -1.41 2.75
CA HIS A 61 5.93 -0.05 2.83
C HIS A 61 4.81 0.06 3.87
N LEU A 62 3.91 -0.92 3.92
CA LEU A 62 2.89 -0.99 4.98
C LEU A 62 3.54 -1.10 6.36
N LYS A 63 4.61 -1.89 6.49
CA LYS A 63 5.34 -1.99 7.76
C LYS A 63 5.98 -0.66 8.15
N ALA A 64 6.47 0.10 7.18
CA ALA A 64 7.02 1.43 7.45
C ALA A 64 5.99 2.30 8.17
N TYR A 65 4.74 2.30 7.72
CA TYR A 65 3.66 3.06 8.36
C TYR A 65 3.23 2.46 9.69
N ALA A 66 3.11 1.14 9.76
CA ALA A 66 2.48 0.47 10.90
C ALA A 66 3.40 0.29 12.11
N SER A 67 4.72 0.26 11.91
CA SER A 67 5.64 -0.22 12.93
C SER A 67 7.00 0.43 12.83
N THR A 68 7.70 0.48 13.98
CA THR A 68 9.10 0.91 14.04
C THR A 68 10.07 -0.27 14.04
N ALA A 69 9.56 -1.50 14.00
CA ALA A 69 10.40 -2.71 14.00
C ALA A 69 11.23 -2.80 12.71
N ALA A 70 12.42 -3.37 12.81
CA ALA A 70 13.30 -3.54 11.67
C ALA A 70 12.72 -4.53 10.65
N LEU A 71 13.03 -4.33 9.37
CA LEU A 71 12.65 -5.27 8.33
C LEU A 71 13.37 -6.61 8.56
N GLN A 72 12.65 -7.71 8.29
CA GLN A 72 13.19 -9.07 8.42
C GLN A 72 13.88 -9.54 7.15
N GLN A 73 13.52 -8.98 6.00
CA GLN A 73 14.11 -9.32 4.70
C GLN A 73 14.75 -8.09 4.07
N ALA A 74 15.61 -8.32 3.09
CA ALA A 74 16.26 -7.23 2.37
C ALA A 74 15.22 -6.26 1.81
N CYS A 75 15.47 -4.95 1.99
CA CYS A 75 14.54 -3.92 1.55
C CYS A 75 14.53 -3.82 0.03
N VAL A 76 13.36 -3.96 -0.56
CA VAL A 76 13.11 -3.75 -1.99
C VAL A 76 12.16 -2.58 -2.23
N ASP A 77 11.74 -1.91 -1.16
CA ASP A 77 10.90 -0.71 -1.18
C ASP A 77 11.82 0.52 -1.17
N ASP A 78 12.02 1.13 -2.31
CA ASP A 78 12.91 2.32 -2.43
C ASP A 78 12.27 3.57 -1.84
N ARG A 79 11.00 3.52 -1.46
CA ARG A 79 10.30 4.63 -0.80
C ARG A 79 10.18 4.45 0.71
N PHE A 80 10.70 3.36 1.25
CA PHE A 80 10.65 3.05 2.69
C PHE A 80 11.22 4.20 3.54
N ARG A 81 12.31 4.80 3.09
CA ARG A 81 13.01 5.87 3.80
C ARG A 81 12.22 7.17 3.91
N TYR A 82 11.19 7.34 3.06
CA TYR A 82 10.39 8.58 3.07
C TYR A 82 9.23 8.53 4.05
N VAL A 83 8.96 7.38 4.64
CA VAL A 83 7.85 7.20 5.57
C VAL A 83 8.29 7.53 6.99
N GLN A 84 7.49 8.32 7.70
CA GLN A 84 7.66 8.48 9.14
C GLN A 84 7.24 7.18 9.82
N ARG A 85 8.22 6.43 10.37
CA ARG A 85 8.01 5.09 10.88
C ARG A 85 6.98 5.07 12.00
N GLY A 86 6.04 4.13 11.89
CA GLY A 86 5.03 3.89 12.92
C GLY A 86 3.94 4.96 13.01
N CYS A 87 3.82 5.84 12.02
CA CYS A 87 2.83 6.92 12.08
C CYS A 87 1.40 6.47 11.79
N ALA A 88 1.19 5.25 11.31
CA ALA A 88 -0.13 4.73 10.96
C ALA A 88 -0.28 3.26 11.42
N PRO A 89 -0.34 3.00 12.74
CA PRO A 89 -0.58 1.64 13.25
C PRO A 89 -2.02 1.14 13.02
N TYR A 90 -2.92 2.04 12.64
CA TYR A 90 -4.31 1.71 12.30
C TYR A 90 -4.52 1.92 10.80
N VAL A 91 -5.32 1.04 10.17
CA VAL A 91 -5.58 1.10 8.73
C VAL A 91 -6.20 2.45 8.34
N GLU A 92 -7.08 2.99 9.18
CA GLU A 92 -7.72 4.29 8.94
C GLU A 92 -6.71 5.44 8.82
N TRP A 93 -5.56 5.33 9.48
CA TRP A 93 -4.53 6.36 9.46
C TRP A 93 -3.61 6.27 8.25
N LEU A 94 -3.82 5.30 7.36
CA LEU A 94 -3.19 5.30 6.04
C LEU A 94 -3.72 6.41 5.14
N GLY A 95 -4.91 6.93 5.42
CA GLY A 95 -5.45 8.11 4.76
C GLY A 95 -4.91 9.38 5.42
N ILE A 96 -4.33 10.28 4.62
CA ILE A 96 -3.75 11.53 5.14
C ILE A 96 -4.79 12.36 5.90
N PRO A 97 -6.05 12.54 5.40
CA PRO A 97 -7.04 13.33 6.13
C PRO A 97 -7.39 12.78 7.51
N GLU A 98 -7.33 11.46 7.69
CA GLU A 98 -7.70 10.80 8.95
C GLU A 98 -6.51 10.65 9.91
N ASN A 99 -5.29 10.81 9.43
CA ASN A 99 -4.10 10.65 10.25
C ASN A 99 -3.90 11.87 11.13
N PRO A 100 -3.70 11.70 12.45
CA PRO A 100 -3.55 12.84 13.36
C PRO A 100 -2.33 13.72 13.09
N ASN A 101 -1.32 13.20 12.40
CA ASN A 101 -0.09 13.95 12.07
C ASN A 101 -0.04 14.39 10.61
N GLY A 102 -1.13 14.20 9.84
CA GLY A 102 -1.18 14.56 8.43
C GLY A 102 -0.25 13.75 7.55
N ARG A 103 0.10 12.54 7.96
CA ARG A 103 0.92 11.60 7.21
C ARG A 103 0.03 10.48 6.70
N GLY A 104 0.46 9.77 5.66
CA GLY A 104 -0.31 8.64 5.18
C GLY A 104 0.10 8.18 3.81
N TRP A 105 -0.54 7.10 3.37
CA TRP A 105 -0.32 6.46 2.08
C TRP A 105 -1.00 7.21 0.94
N ALA A 106 -2.23 7.66 1.17
CA ALA A 106 -3.05 8.27 0.13
C ALA A 106 -3.77 9.52 0.65
N GLY A 107 -3.93 10.51 -0.24
CA GLY A 107 -4.52 11.80 0.10
C GLY A 107 -6.04 11.85 0.08
N GLY A 108 -6.71 10.85 -0.48
CA GLY A 108 -8.17 10.84 -0.57
C GLY A 108 -8.84 10.51 0.76
N ALA A 109 -9.94 11.18 1.06
CA ALA A 109 -10.71 10.92 2.28
C ALA A 109 -11.25 9.49 2.28
N GLY A 110 -11.20 8.82 3.44
CA GLY A 110 -11.76 7.50 3.62
C GLY A 110 -10.95 6.35 3.05
N TYR A 111 -9.68 6.55 2.77
CA TYR A 111 -8.83 5.52 2.17
C TYR A 111 -8.81 4.23 3.00
N GLY A 112 -8.53 4.32 4.30
CA GLY A 112 -8.53 3.16 5.18
C GLY A 112 -9.89 2.50 5.30
N ALA A 113 -10.96 3.30 5.35
CA ALA A 113 -12.32 2.77 5.40
C ALA A 113 -12.66 1.97 4.15
N LYS A 114 -12.18 2.38 2.98
CA LYS A 114 -12.37 1.63 1.72
C LYS A 114 -11.65 0.29 1.77
N ILE A 115 -10.42 0.26 2.29
CA ILE A 115 -9.68 -0.99 2.49
C ILE A 115 -10.44 -1.93 3.41
N LEU A 116 -10.92 -1.43 4.54
CA LEU A 116 -11.64 -2.24 5.52
C LEU A 116 -12.96 -2.77 4.96
N ARG A 117 -13.64 -2.00 4.11
CA ARG A 117 -14.87 -2.46 3.44
C ARG A 117 -14.58 -3.64 2.51
N ILE A 118 -13.49 -3.56 1.75
CA ILE A 118 -13.07 -4.67 0.88
C ILE A 118 -12.67 -5.88 1.72
N LEU A 119 -11.92 -5.68 2.80
CA LEU A 119 -11.53 -6.75 3.71
C LEU A 119 -12.76 -7.45 4.29
N THR A 120 -13.76 -6.70 4.71
CA THR A 120 -15.01 -7.27 5.25
C THR A 120 -15.68 -8.17 4.20
N ALA A 121 -15.76 -7.72 2.95
CA ALA A 121 -16.32 -8.51 1.86
C ALA A 121 -15.52 -9.80 1.63
N ILE A 122 -14.19 -9.72 1.65
CA ILE A 122 -13.31 -10.89 1.49
C ILE A 122 -13.56 -11.91 2.60
N LEU A 123 -13.66 -11.46 3.85
CA LEU A 123 -13.83 -12.35 5.01
C LEU A 123 -15.22 -13.01 5.05
N GLN A 124 -16.18 -12.50 4.30
CA GLN A 124 -17.53 -13.06 4.20
C GLN A 124 -17.71 -14.03 3.03
N MET A 125 -16.67 -14.23 2.23
CA MET A 125 -16.72 -15.14 1.08
C MET A 125 -16.74 -16.61 1.51
#